data_0d65310d1e39b86a1274d64dc079e6b0
#
_entry.id   0d65310d1e39b86a1274d64dc079e6b0
#
_cell.length_a   1.000
_cell.length_b   1.000
_cell.length_c   1.000
_cell.angle_alpha   90.00
_cell.angle_beta   90.00
_cell.angle_gamma   90.00
#
_symmetry.space_group_name_H-M   'P 1'
#
loop_
_entity.id
_entity.type
_entity.pdbx_description
1 polymer ?
#
loop_
_entity_poly.entity_id
_entity_poly.type
_entity_poly.pdbx_seq_one_letter_code
_entity_poly.pdbx_strand_id
1 'polypeptide(L)'
;IILYRVPGEEQISLAFLDRSFSGYEYIDGSIQYETTTLEEQAGLTYVALRQSYDIPYTIYAGVTKNPDLFEVLVTEPTFSIAHSAKIFESAVEGTYIWMAYSPDFTGDNFSLIGLSEAGDIIGHLEHDGTTLTIHSIDPSEAQ
;
A
#
# COMPACT_ATOMS: atom_id res chain seq x y z
N ILE A 1 11.83 4.42 -3.99
CA ILE A 1 11.40 3.33 -3.09
C ILE A 1 12.25 2.11 -3.37
N ILE A 2 12.74 1.48 -2.35
CA ILE A 2 13.40 0.18 -2.42
C ILE A 2 12.61 -0.81 -1.58
N LEU A 3 12.25 -1.93 -2.19
CA LEU A 3 11.77 -3.10 -1.49
C LEU A 3 12.96 -4.04 -1.27
N TYR A 4 13.17 -4.46 -0.05
CA TYR A 4 14.24 -5.41 0.26
C TYR A 4 13.79 -6.43 1.30
N ARG A 5 14.42 -7.59 1.26
CA ARG A 5 14.24 -8.66 2.24
C ARG A 5 15.57 -8.90 2.93
N VAL A 6 15.56 -8.95 4.26
CA VAL A 6 16.72 -9.36 5.01
C VAL A 6 16.82 -10.89 4.93
N PRO A 7 17.96 -11.46 4.54
CA PRO A 7 18.13 -12.90 4.47
C PRO A 7 17.83 -13.58 5.82
N GLY A 8 16.89 -14.53 5.81
CA GLY A 8 16.47 -15.26 7.01
C GLY A 8 15.26 -14.66 7.73
N GLU A 9 14.74 -13.54 7.30
CA GLU A 9 13.48 -12.95 7.78
C GLU A 9 12.36 -13.21 6.78
N GLU A 10 11.15 -13.49 7.29
CA GLU A 10 9.94 -13.61 6.46
C GLU A 10 9.34 -12.24 6.14
N GLN A 11 9.92 -11.20 6.69
CA GLN A 11 9.43 -9.82 6.55
C GLN A 11 10.00 -9.15 5.30
N ILE A 12 9.13 -8.39 4.62
CA ILE A 12 9.53 -7.51 3.52
C ILE A 12 9.59 -6.08 4.08
N SER A 13 10.68 -5.40 3.79
CA SER A 13 10.91 -4.01 4.23
C SER A 13 10.84 -3.05 3.05
N LEU A 14 10.15 -1.95 3.25
CA LEU A 14 10.08 -0.83 2.31
C LEU A 14 10.98 0.31 2.82
N ALA A 15 11.83 0.84 1.95
CA ALA A 15 12.64 2.02 2.23
C ALA A 15 12.35 3.12 1.20
N PHE A 16 12.23 4.33 1.68
CA PHE A 16 12.10 5.52 0.86
C PHE A 16 13.44 6.22 0.74
N LEU A 17 13.85 6.47 -0.50
CA LEU A 17 15.09 7.16 -0.79
C LEU A 17 14.79 8.40 -1.61
N ASP A 18 15.42 9.51 -1.26
CA ASP A 18 15.50 10.66 -2.15
C ASP A 18 16.76 10.58 -3.05
N ARG A 19 16.63 11.14 -4.23
CA ARG A 19 17.74 11.25 -5.17
C ARG A 19 18.39 12.63 -5.04
N SER A 20 19.54 12.67 -4.39
CA SER A 20 20.38 13.86 -4.33
C SER A 20 21.40 13.90 -5.46
N PHE A 21 22.09 15.03 -5.61
CA PHE A 21 23.18 15.18 -6.58
C PHE A 21 24.36 14.22 -6.32
N SER A 22 24.54 13.81 -5.07
CA SER A 22 25.61 12.89 -4.64
C SER A 22 25.19 11.41 -4.58
N GLY A 23 23.94 11.09 -4.92
CA GLY A 23 23.44 9.71 -4.88
C GLY A 23 22.03 9.61 -4.29
N TYR A 24 21.76 8.55 -3.55
CA TYR A 24 20.49 8.33 -2.87
C TYR A 24 20.68 8.56 -1.37
N GLU A 25 19.77 9.33 -0.79
CA GLU A 25 19.70 9.56 0.64
C GLU A 25 18.47 8.84 1.22
N TYR A 26 18.69 8.14 2.34
CA TYR A 26 17.62 7.48 3.06
C TYR A 26 16.78 8.52 3.78
N ILE A 27 15.47 8.56 3.49
CA ILE A 27 14.57 9.53 4.12
C ILE A 27 13.87 8.91 5.32
N ASP A 28 13.27 7.74 5.17
CA ASP A 28 12.53 7.08 6.24
C ASP A 28 12.26 5.59 5.97
N GLY A 29 12.07 4.89 7.04
CA GLY A 29 11.25 3.74 7.29
C GLY A 29 11.66 2.41 6.74
N SER A 30 12.29 1.61 7.54
CA SER A 30 12.03 0.18 7.44
C SER A 30 10.67 -0.12 8.05
N ILE A 31 9.62 -0.14 7.24
CA ILE A 31 8.36 -0.69 7.68
C ILE A 31 8.44 -2.18 7.40
N GLN A 32 8.48 -2.93 8.48
CA GLN A 32 8.48 -4.38 8.43
C GLN A 32 7.03 -4.85 8.29
N TYR A 33 6.75 -5.60 7.24
CA TYR A 33 5.46 -6.26 7.05
C TYR A 33 5.56 -7.72 7.46
N GLU A 34 4.75 -8.09 8.42
CA GLU A 34 4.31 -9.48 8.50
C GLU A 34 3.29 -9.69 7.39
N THR A 35 3.76 -10.17 6.25
CA THR A 35 2.98 -10.26 5.01
C THR A 35 1.81 -11.23 5.08
N THR A 36 1.83 -12.19 6.00
CA THR A 36 0.89 -13.31 5.98
C THR A 36 -0.49 -12.96 6.52
N THR A 37 -0.58 -12.27 7.65
CA THR A 37 -1.88 -12.13 8.34
C THR A 37 -2.79 -11.08 7.70
N LEU A 38 -2.24 -9.93 7.30
CA LEU A 38 -3.03 -8.89 6.64
C LEU A 38 -3.42 -9.28 5.22
N GLU A 39 -2.52 -9.94 4.49
CA GLU A 39 -2.78 -10.39 3.12
C GLU A 39 -3.85 -11.49 3.08
N GLU A 40 -3.83 -12.42 4.04
CA GLU A 40 -4.85 -13.46 4.16
C GLU A 40 -6.23 -12.90 4.51
N GLN A 41 -6.30 -11.82 5.29
CA GLN A 41 -7.55 -11.23 5.74
C GLN A 41 -8.12 -10.17 4.79
N ALA A 42 -7.24 -9.38 4.18
CA ALA A 42 -7.64 -8.20 3.40
C ALA A 42 -7.24 -8.27 1.92
N GLY A 43 -6.49 -9.28 1.50
CA GLY A 43 -5.90 -9.34 0.16
C GLY A 43 -4.84 -8.26 -0.14
N LEU A 44 -4.61 -7.36 0.80
CA LEU A 44 -3.70 -6.22 0.69
C LEU A 44 -2.88 -6.05 1.96
N THR A 45 -1.60 -5.75 1.82
CA THR A 45 -0.80 -5.14 2.88
C THR A 45 -0.64 -3.65 2.59
N TYR A 46 -0.45 -2.85 3.61
CA TYR A 46 -0.26 -1.42 3.41
C TYR A 46 0.64 -0.77 4.45
N VAL A 47 1.15 0.39 4.07
CA VAL A 47 1.71 1.41 4.92
C VAL A 47 1.20 2.77 4.48
N ALA A 48 0.96 3.65 5.44
CA ALA A 48 0.71 5.05 5.19
C ALA A 48 1.83 5.88 5.82
N LEU A 49 2.56 6.62 5.00
CA LEU A 49 3.53 7.61 5.45
C LEU A 49 2.93 9.00 5.28
N ARG A 50 2.78 9.67 6.40
CA ARG A 50 2.22 11.02 6.43
C ARG A 50 3.21 12.03 5.86
N GLN A 51 2.65 13.10 5.32
CA GLN A 51 3.41 14.27 4.93
C GLN A 51 4.28 14.78 6.09
N SER A 52 5.52 15.11 5.79
CA SER A 52 6.49 15.67 6.72
C SER A 52 7.28 16.80 6.04
N TYR A 53 8.22 17.42 6.78
CA TYR A 53 9.08 18.45 6.20
C TYR A 53 9.89 17.94 4.99
N ASP A 54 10.34 16.67 5.05
CA ASP A 54 11.18 16.06 4.03
C ASP A 54 10.36 15.33 2.96
N ILE A 55 9.09 15.01 3.26
CA ILE A 55 8.16 14.34 2.34
C ILE A 55 6.90 15.20 2.19
N PRO A 56 6.77 15.96 1.08
CA PRO A 56 5.69 16.95 0.91
C PRO A 56 4.34 16.33 0.51
N TYR A 57 4.19 15.03 0.61
CA TYR A 57 2.95 14.30 0.28
C TYR A 57 2.79 13.07 1.18
N THR A 58 1.56 12.64 1.34
CA THR A 58 1.26 11.35 1.98
C THR A 58 1.45 10.23 0.96
N ILE A 59 2.13 9.18 1.37
CA ILE A 59 2.41 8.00 0.55
C ILE A 59 1.67 6.81 1.16
N TYR A 60 0.94 6.10 0.32
CA TYR A 60 0.39 4.80 0.61
C TYR A 60 1.11 3.77 -0.25
N ALA A 61 1.57 2.72 0.35
CA ALA A 61 2.25 1.66 -0.36
C ALA A 61 1.97 0.31 0.29
N GLY A 62 2.18 -0.74 -0.44
CA GLY A 62 2.04 -2.09 0.07
C GLY A 62 2.62 -3.12 -0.86
N VAL A 63 2.50 -4.35 -0.42
CA VAL A 63 2.97 -5.53 -1.14
C VAL A 63 1.83 -6.53 -1.23
N THR A 64 1.71 -7.22 -2.32
CA THR A 64 0.78 -8.33 -2.48
C THR A 64 1.40 -9.48 -3.25
N LYS A 65 0.94 -10.68 -2.98
CA LYS A 65 1.21 -11.88 -3.78
C LYS A 65 0.01 -12.27 -4.63
N ASN A 66 -1.09 -11.52 -4.55
CA ASN A 66 -2.27 -11.78 -5.34
C ASN A 66 -2.05 -11.32 -6.79
N PRO A 67 -1.95 -12.24 -7.77
CA PRO A 67 -1.72 -11.88 -9.16
C PRO A 67 -2.95 -11.22 -9.81
N ASP A 68 -4.13 -11.35 -9.19
CA ASP A 68 -5.38 -10.77 -9.70
C ASP A 68 -5.53 -9.30 -9.33
N LEU A 69 -4.64 -8.75 -8.49
CA LEU A 69 -4.66 -7.33 -8.15
C LEU A 69 -4.26 -6.49 -9.37
N PHE A 70 -5.24 -5.77 -9.90
CA PHE A 70 -5.08 -4.90 -11.07
C PHE A 70 -4.96 -3.43 -10.69
N GLU A 71 -5.71 -3.00 -9.68
CA GLU A 71 -5.75 -1.60 -9.23
C GLU A 71 -5.91 -1.53 -7.70
N VAL A 72 -5.31 -0.53 -7.07
CA VAL A 72 -5.62 -0.14 -5.69
C VAL A 72 -6.08 1.30 -5.70
N LEU A 73 -7.28 1.54 -5.20
CA LEU A 73 -7.83 2.87 -5.00
C LEU A 73 -7.60 3.31 -3.55
N VAL A 74 -7.09 4.52 -3.39
CA VAL A 74 -6.92 5.18 -2.08
C VAL A 74 -7.86 6.35 -2.01
N THR A 75 -8.69 6.40 -0.97
CA THR A 75 -9.59 7.51 -0.69
C THR A 75 -9.43 8.00 0.74
N GLU A 76 -9.64 9.29 0.97
CA GLU A 76 -9.86 9.86 2.31
C GLU A 76 -11.25 10.51 2.34
N PRO A 77 -12.05 10.32 3.41
CA PRO A 77 -13.44 10.81 3.49
C PRO A 77 -13.57 12.32 3.32
N THR A 78 -12.52 13.06 3.66
CA THR A 78 -12.49 14.53 3.53
C THR A 78 -12.40 14.99 2.08
N PHE A 79 -11.95 14.12 1.19
CA PHE A 79 -11.72 14.42 -0.22
C PHE A 79 -12.65 13.57 -1.10
N SER A 80 -13.21 14.19 -2.12
CA SER A 80 -14.08 13.51 -3.09
C SER A 80 -13.30 12.88 -4.24
N ILE A 81 -11.99 12.63 -4.04
CA ILE A 81 -11.09 12.14 -5.06
C ILE A 81 -10.51 10.80 -4.60
N ALA A 82 -10.54 9.82 -5.49
CA ALA A 82 -9.79 8.58 -5.35
C ALA A 82 -8.46 8.68 -6.12
N HIS A 83 -7.38 8.23 -5.50
CA HIS A 83 -6.09 8.09 -6.16
C HIS A 83 -5.86 6.62 -6.51
N SER A 84 -5.61 6.36 -7.78
CA SER A 84 -5.21 5.04 -8.25
C SER A 84 -3.73 4.83 -7.99
N ALA A 85 -3.40 3.72 -7.34
CA ALA A 85 -2.01 3.33 -7.11
C ALA A 85 -1.38 2.77 -8.38
N LYS A 86 -0.08 3.00 -8.52
CA LYS A 86 0.74 2.29 -9.50
C LYS A 86 1.13 0.94 -8.94
N ILE A 87 1.06 -0.10 -9.77
CA ILE A 87 1.45 -1.46 -9.43
C ILE A 87 2.71 -1.82 -10.22
N PHE A 88 3.67 -2.40 -9.52
CA PHE A 88 4.96 -2.79 -10.07
C PHE A 88 5.23 -4.26 -9.74
N GLU A 89 5.77 -4.99 -10.68
CA GLU A 89 6.35 -6.29 -10.42
C GLU A 89 7.65 -6.13 -9.60
N SER A 90 7.77 -6.91 -8.54
CA SER A 90 8.95 -6.90 -7.68
C SER A 90 10.05 -7.78 -8.27
N ALA A 91 11.30 -7.57 -7.84
CA ALA A 91 12.40 -8.50 -8.11
C ALA A 91 12.22 -9.87 -7.39
N VAL A 92 11.30 -9.95 -6.43
CA VAL A 92 10.89 -11.20 -5.79
C VAL A 92 9.75 -11.80 -6.59
N GLU A 93 9.96 -12.96 -7.17
CA GLU A 93 8.98 -13.65 -8.01
C GLU A 93 7.62 -13.81 -7.30
N GLY A 94 6.54 -13.53 -8.02
CA GLY A 94 5.17 -13.60 -7.53
C GLY A 94 4.80 -12.52 -6.51
N THR A 95 5.62 -11.48 -6.37
CA THR A 95 5.36 -10.36 -5.46
C THR A 95 5.19 -9.07 -6.24
N TYR A 96 4.15 -8.32 -5.93
CA TYR A 96 3.83 -7.04 -6.54
C TYR A 96 3.88 -5.94 -5.48
N ILE A 97 4.33 -4.77 -5.86
CA ILE A 97 4.34 -3.56 -5.04
C ILE A 97 3.31 -2.61 -5.60
N TRP A 98 2.49 -2.04 -4.74
CA TRP A 98 1.61 -0.95 -5.14
C TRP A 98 1.95 0.32 -4.36
N MET A 99 1.75 1.47 -4.99
CA MET A 99 2.03 2.77 -4.39
C MET A 99 1.11 3.85 -4.95
N ALA A 100 0.54 4.64 -4.06
CA ALA A 100 -0.14 5.89 -4.35
C ALA A 100 0.45 7.02 -3.52
N TYR A 101 0.36 8.24 -4.01
CA TYR A 101 0.75 9.42 -3.25
C TYR A 101 -0.18 10.58 -3.56
N SER A 102 -0.40 11.43 -2.57
CA SER A 102 -1.21 12.64 -2.71
C SER A 102 -0.67 13.77 -1.84
N PRO A 103 -0.52 14.99 -2.37
CA PRO A 103 -0.18 16.17 -1.59
C PRO A 103 -1.34 16.63 -0.70
N ASP A 104 -2.56 16.20 -0.98
CA ASP A 104 -3.78 16.65 -0.31
C ASP A 104 -4.18 15.74 0.85
N PHE A 105 -3.78 14.47 0.81
CA PHE A 105 -4.17 13.48 1.83
C PHE A 105 -3.34 13.62 3.11
N THR A 106 -3.97 13.33 4.23
CA THR A 106 -3.36 13.44 5.56
C THR A 106 -2.76 12.14 6.07
N GLY A 107 -3.28 11.01 5.61
CA GLY A 107 -2.90 9.68 6.10
C GLY A 107 -3.56 9.28 7.42
N ASP A 108 -4.49 10.09 7.93
CA ASP A 108 -5.14 9.83 9.21
C ASP A 108 -6.36 8.92 9.07
N ASN A 109 -7.14 9.14 8.04
CA ASN A 109 -8.40 8.45 7.80
C ASN A 109 -8.52 8.15 6.32
N PHE A 110 -8.50 6.87 5.96
CA PHE A 110 -8.45 6.45 4.56
C PHE A 110 -9.10 5.09 4.34
N SER A 111 -9.45 4.83 3.09
CA SER A 111 -9.89 3.53 2.61
C SER A 111 -9.01 3.08 1.45
N LEU A 112 -8.69 1.79 1.45
CA LEU A 112 -7.95 1.11 0.38
C LEU A 112 -8.84 0.02 -0.20
N ILE A 113 -9.05 0.08 -1.51
CA ILE A 113 -9.85 -0.90 -2.24
C ILE A 113 -8.98 -1.50 -3.34
N GLY A 114 -8.74 -2.80 -3.26
CA GLY A 114 -8.09 -3.58 -4.30
C GLY A 114 -9.11 -4.11 -5.29
N LEU A 115 -8.85 -3.91 -6.57
CA LEU A 115 -9.72 -4.32 -7.66
C LEU A 115 -9.01 -5.32 -8.59
N SER A 116 -9.76 -6.26 -9.12
CA SER A 116 -9.35 -7.10 -10.25
C SER A 116 -9.47 -6.34 -11.57
N GLU A 117 -8.94 -6.90 -12.65
CA GLU A 117 -9.12 -6.36 -14.02
C GLU A 117 -10.60 -6.28 -14.44
N ALA A 118 -11.45 -7.15 -13.91
CA ALA A 118 -12.88 -7.13 -14.15
C ALA A 118 -13.62 -6.06 -13.30
N GLY A 119 -12.94 -5.42 -12.35
CA GLY A 119 -13.51 -4.44 -11.44
C GLY A 119 -14.09 -5.05 -10.16
N ASP A 120 -13.87 -6.35 -9.92
CA ASP A 120 -14.31 -6.99 -8.69
C ASP A 120 -13.44 -6.57 -7.52
N ILE A 121 -14.05 -6.34 -6.35
CA ILE A 121 -13.31 -6.02 -5.13
C ILE A 121 -12.64 -7.29 -4.62
N ILE A 122 -11.31 -7.27 -4.53
CA ILE A 122 -10.47 -8.36 -4.04
C ILE A 122 -9.75 -8.04 -2.73
N GLY A 123 -9.88 -6.82 -2.24
CA GLY A 123 -9.34 -6.37 -0.96
C GLY A 123 -9.98 -5.06 -0.54
N HIS A 124 -10.33 -4.92 0.75
CA HIS A 124 -10.89 -3.68 1.27
C HIS A 124 -10.46 -3.46 2.73
N LEU A 125 -9.81 -2.34 2.95
CA LEU A 125 -9.35 -1.87 4.26
C LEU A 125 -9.85 -0.47 4.52
N GLU A 126 -10.23 -0.19 5.75
CA GLU A 126 -10.54 1.17 6.21
C GLU A 126 -9.78 1.47 7.50
N HIS A 127 -9.21 2.66 7.59
CA HIS A 127 -8.57 3.20 8.78
C HIS A 127 -9.23 4.52 9.17
N ASP A 128 -9.81 4.58 10.37
CA ASP A 128 -10.55 5.75 10.86
C ASP A 128 -9.71 6.73 11.70
N GLY A 129 -8.38 6.61 11.61
CA GLY A 129 -7.42 7.37 12.41
C GLY A 129 -6.97 6.63 13.67
N THR A 130 -7.72 5.63 14.14
CA THR A 130 -7.41 4.86 15.35
C THR A 130 -7.52 3.35 15.15
N THR A 131 -8.45 2.91 14.34
CA THR A 131 -8.81 1.51 14.15
C THR A 131 -8.71 1.12 12.69
N LEU A 132 -8.14 -0.05 12.45
CA LEU A 132 -8.16 -0.70 11.15
C LEU A 132 -9.36 -1.64 11.09
N THR A 133 -10.20 -1.45 10.09
CA THR A 133 -11.31 -2.34 9.75
C THR A 133 -10.99 -3.08 8.46
N ILE A 134 -11.09 -4.40 8.50
CA ILE A 134 -10.93 -5.27 7.33
C ILE A 134 -12.31 -5.75 6.94
N HIS A 135 -12.71 -5.48 5.71
CA HIS A 135 -13.96 -5.96 5.16
C HIS A 135 -13.75 -7.32 4.52
N SER A 136 -14.49 -8.33 5.01
CA SER A 136 -14.48 -9.63 4.36
C SER A 136 -15.11 -9.51 2.98
N ILE A 137 -14.41 -9.99 1.99
CA ILE A 137 -14.93 -10.07 0.63
C ILE A 137 -15.75 -11.35 0.55
N ASP A 138 -17.06 -11.20 0.44
CA ASP A 138 -17.94 -12.33 0.17
C ASP A 138 -17.90 -12.63 -1.34
N PRO A 139 -17.35 -13.77 -1.74
CA PRO A 139 -17.29 -14.12 -3.17
C PRO A 139 -18.67 -14.28 -3.81
N SER A 140 -19.74 -14.25 -3.02
CA SER A 140 -21.13 -14.31 -3.53
C SER A 140 -21.68 -12.92 -3.92
N GLU A 141 -21.05 -11.82 -3.50
CA GLU A 141 -21.45 -10.45 -3.89
C GLU A 141 -20.71 -9.95 -5.15
N ALA A 142 -19.70 -10.66 -5.61
CA ALA A 142 -19.01 -10.42 -6.87
C ALA A 142 -19.83 -10.99 -8.04
N GLN A 143 -20.93 -10.34 -8.35
CA GLN A 143 -21.71 -10.59 -9.56
C GLN A 143 -22.00 -9.31 -10.30
#